data_6cdd483f2bad5c3090c6289797b8c4bb
#
_entry.id   6cdd483f2bad5c3090c6289797b8c4bb
#
_cell.length_a   1.000
_cell.length_b   1.000
_cell.length_c   1.000
_cell.angle_alpha   90.00
_cell.angle_beta   90.00
_cell.angle_gamma   90.00
#
_symmetry.space_group_name_H-M   'P 1'
#
loop_
_entity.id
_entity.type
_entity.pdbx_description
1 polymer ?
#
loop_
_entity_poly.entity_id
_entity_poly.type
_entity_poly.pdbx_seq_one_letter_code
_entity_poly.pdbx_strand_id
1 'polypeptide(L)'
;MNKAQFIELVQKHGEFKTKIEADNAINAFTEAVTEALIAKESVTLVGFGSFEASLLKGKTGKVPGKDTTYTTEDKMVPKFKAGKTLKDRVAAGK
;
A
#
# COMPACT_ATOMS: atom_id res chain seq x y z
N MET A 1 13.74 7.90 -0.01
CA MET A 1 12.99 8.86 0.83
C MET A 1 12.42 8.12 2.02
N ASN A 2 12.62 8.66 3.22
CA ASN A 2 12.06 8.08 4.43
C ASN A 2 10.76 8.80 4.81
N LYS A 3 10.11 8.35 5.92
CA LYS A 3 8.85 8.93 6.36
C LYS A 3 8.96 10.42 6.67
N ALA A 4 10.06 10.83 7.31
CA ALA A 4 10.26 12.25 7.67
C ALA A 4 10.30 13.14 6.43
N GLN A 5 10.99 12.70 5.39
CA GLN A 5 11.06 13.43 4.12
C GLN A 5 9.69 13.45 3.43
N PHE A 6 8.96 12.34 3.52
CA PHE A 6 7.63 12.26 2.94
C PHE A 6 6.65 13.18 3.66
N ILE A 7 6.76 13.29 4.99
CA ILE A 7 5.94 14.21 5.79
C ILE A 7 6.12 15.65 5.31
N GLU A 8 7.36 16.04 4.97
CA GLU A 8 7.62 17.37 4.44
C GLU A 8 6.89 17.62 3.12
N LEU A 9 6.86 16.61 2.23
CA LEU A 9 6.12 16.72 0.98
C LEU A 9 4.61 16.85 1.24
N VAL A 10 4.09 16.07 2.16
CA VAL A 10 2.66 16.12 2.51
C VAL A 10 2.32 17.48 3.11
N GLN A 11 3.18 18.00 3.97
CA GLN A 11 2.99 19.33 4.56
C GLN A 11 2.90 20.41 3.47
N LYS A 12 3.80 20.33 2.49
CA LYS A 12 3.83 21.28 1.37
C LYS A 12 2.55 21.20 0.53
N HIS A 13 2.19 20.00 0.08
CA HIS A 13 1.04 19.83 -0.82
C HIS A 13 -0.31 20.06 -0.13
N GLY A 14 -0.40 19.73 1.15
CA GLY A 14 -1.62 19.93 1.92
C GLY A 14 -1.69 21.30 2.58
N GLU A 15 -0.64 22.09 2.47
CA GLU A 15 -0.55 23.41 3.13
C GLU A 15 -0.78 23.31 4.64
N PHE A 16 -0.33 22.21 5.25
CA PHE A 16 -0.41 22.04 6.70
C PHE A 16 0.58 22.96 7.40
N LYS A 17 0.13 23.54 8.50
CA LYS A 17 0.97 24.47 9.26
C LYS A 17 2.12 23.80 9.99
N THR A 18 1.93 22.54 10.40
CA THR A 18 2.93 21.81 11.18
C THR A 18 3.19 20.44 10.57
N LYS A 19 4.35 19.87 10.87
CA LYS A 19 4.70 18.51 10.48
C LYS A 19 3.82 17.49 11.20
N ILE A 20 3.38 17.79 12.41
CA ILE A 20 2.49 16.92 13.19
C ILE A 20 1.16 16.76 12.46
N GLU A 21 0.60 17.84 11.94
CA GLU A 21 -0.64 17.79 11.17
C GLU A 21 -0.50 16.92 9.93
N ALA A 22 0.62 17.08 9.21
CA ALA A 22 0.91 16.27 8.03
C ALA A 22 1.10 14.79 8.38
N ASP A 23 1.79 14.50 9.49
CA ASP A 23 1.97 13.14 9.97
C ASP A 23 0.64 12.50 10.33
N ASN A 24 -0.21 13.25 11.03
CA ASN A 24 -1.55 12.77 11.38
C ASN A 24 -2.39 12.46 10.13
N ALA A 25 -2.25 13.27 9.09
CA ALA A 25 -2.95 13.05 7.83
C ALA A 25 -2.49 11.74 7.17
N ILE A 26 -1.18 11.48 7.16
CA ILE A 26 -0.63 10.23 6.64
C ILE A 26 -1.14 9.04 7.44
N ASN A 27 -1.09 9.13 8.76
CA ASN A 27 -1.52 8.05 9.63
C ASN A 27 -3.01 7.76 9.47
N ALA A 28 -3.83 8.80 9.37
CA ALA A 28 -5.26 8.64 9.15
C ALA A 28 -5.54 7.95 7.81
N PHE A 29 -4.80 8.32 6.77
CA PHE A 29 -4.95 7.72 5.45
C PHE A 29 -4.57 6.23 5.48
N THR A 30 -3.42 5.90 6.04
CA THR A 30 -2.96 4.51 6.08
C THR A 30 -3.85 3.64 6.94
N GLU A 31 -4.36 4.16 8.06
CA GLU A 31 -5.30 3.43 8.91
C GLU A 31 -6.63 3.19 8.20
N ALA A 32 -7.13 4.19 7.46
CA ALA A 32 -8.36 4.04 6.72
C ALA A 32 -8.24 2.99 5.61
N VAL A 33 -7.11 2.99 4.87
CA VAL A 33 -6.86 1.97 3.85
C VAL A 33 -6.75 0.60 4.50
N THR A 34 -6.05 0.49 5.62
CA THR A 34 -5.88 -0.77 6.34
C THR A 34 -7.24 -1.33 6.76
N GLU A 35 -8.10 -0.50 7.34
CA GLU A 35 -9.43 -0.92 7.78
C GLU A 35 -10.28 -1.42 6.61
N ALA A 36 -10.25 -0.69 5.48
CA ALA A 36 -10.99 -1.09 4.29
C ALA A 36 -10.54 -2.45 3.77
N LEU A 37 -9.21 -2.66 3.71
CA LEU A 37 -8.67 -3.93 3.21
C LEU A 37 -8.92 -5.09 4.16
N ILE A 38 -8.93 -4.86 5.47
CA ILE A 38 -9.31 -5.88 6.44
C ILE A 38 -10.76 -6.31 6.21
N ALA A 39 -11.63 -5.36 5.86
CA ALA A 39 -13.03 -5.65 5.52
C ALA A 39 -13.20 -6.22 4.12
N LYS A 40 -12.09 -6.48 3.41
CA LYS A 40 -12.07 -7.01 2.03
C LYS A 40 -12.74 -6.07 1.03
N GLU A 41 -12.72 -4.78 1.29
CA GLU A 41 -13.21 -3.76 0.37
C GLU A 41 -12.04 -3.16 -0.39
N SER A 42 -12.28 -2.74 -1.62
CA SER A 42 -11.28 -2.03 -2.39
C SER A 42 -11.45 -0.53 -2.21
N VAL A 43 -10.35 0.21 -2.30
CA VAL A 43 -10.34 1.67 -2.22
C VAL A 43 -9.83 2.21 -3.54
N THR A 44 -10.71 2.88 -4.28
CA THR A 44 -10.35 3.47 -5.58
C THR A 44 -10.24 4.98 -5.43
N LEU A 45 -9.05 5.49 -5.76
CA LEU A 45 -8.77 6.93 -5.73
C LEU A 45 -8.57 7.41 -7.16
N VAL A 46 -9.56 8.14 -7.65
CA VAL A 46 -9.55 8.63 -9.04
C VAL A 46 -8.30 9.51 -9.26
N GLY A 47 -7.59 9.22 -10.33
CA GLY A 47 -6.36 9.96 -10.67
C GLY A 47 -5.12 9.45 -9.98
N PHE A 48 -5.25 8.43 -9.11
CA PHE A 48 -4.12 7.88 -8.38
C PHE A 48 -3.99 6.37 -8.59
N GLY A 49 -4.97 5.61 -8.15
CA GLY A 49 -4.94 4.15 -8.26
C GLY A 49 -5.92 3.52 -7.31
N SER A 50 -5.81 2.22 -7.16
CA SER A 50 -6.68 1.50 -6.23
C SER A 50 -5.89 0.53 -5.36
N PHE A 51 -6.38 0.41 -4.12
CA PHE A 51 -5.87 -0.56 -3.16
C PHE A 51 -6.89 -1.68 -3.04
N GLU A 52 -6.43 -2.92 -3.01
CA GLU A 52 -7.30 -4.07 -2.86
C GLU A 52 -6.63 -5.16 -2.05
N ALA A 53 -7.44 -6.02 -1.46
CA ALA A 53 -6.95 -7.21 -0.79
C ALA A 53 -7.09 -8.40 -1.74
N SER A 54 -6.02 -9.16 -1.92
CA SER A 54 -6.00 -10.33 -2.77
C SER A 54 -5.67 -11.57 -1.95
N LEU A 55 -6.27 -12.69 -2.33
CA LEU A 55 -5.94 -13.96 -1.70
C LEU A 55 -4.65 -14.51 -2.29
N LEU A 56 -3.67 -14.71 -1.44
CA LEU A 56 -2.46 -15.43 -1.79
C LEU A 56 -2.62 -16.87 -1.31
N LYS A 57 -2.75 -17.79 -2.26
CA LYS A 57 -2.93 -19.20 -1.93
C LYS A 57 -1.67 -19.79 -1.33
N GLY A 58 -1.85 -20.61 -0.31
CA GLY A 58 -0.75 -21.34 0.29
C GLY A 58 -0.14 -22.33 -0.67
N LYS A 59 1.09 -22.69 -0.42
CA LYS A 59 1.84 -23.64 -1.25
C LYS A 59 2.39 -24.76 -0.40
N THR A 60 2.48 -25.93 -0.99
CA THR A 60 3.16 -27.09 -0.41
C THR A 60 4.36 -27.42 -1.28
N GLY A 61 5.51 -27.64 -0.67
CA GLY A 61 6.71 -27.96 -1.41
C GLY A 61 7.73 -28.68 -0.56
N LYS A 62 8.76 -29.20 -1.20
CA LYS A 62 9.88 -29.85 -0.52
C LYS A 62 10.97 -28.83 -0.23
N VAL A 63 11.57 -28.94 0.95
CA VAL A 63 12.75 -28.16 1.28
C VAL A 63 13.94 -28.77 0.51
N PRO A 64 14.67 -27.97 -0.28
CA PRO A 64 15.82 -28.50 -1.05
C PRO A 64 16.82 -29.20 -0.14
N GLY A 65 17.23 -30.41 -0.54
CA GLY A 65 18.22 -31.20 0.20
C GLY A 65 17.70 -31.88 1.44
N LYS A 66 16.39 -31.86 1.70
CA LYS A 66 15.76 -32.53 2.84
C LYS A 66 14.51 -33.27 2.41
N ASP A 67 14.14 -34.30 3.18
CA ASP A 67 12.90 -35.07 2.93
C ASP A 67 11.68 -34.44 3.59
N THR A 68 11.81 -33.23 4.13
CA THR A 68 10.71 -32.54 4.77
C THR A 68 9.95 -31.67 3.77
N THR A 69 8.64 -31.59 3.97
CA THR A 69 7.77 -30.70 3.19
C THR A 69 7.36 -29.50 4.04
N TYR A 70 7.10 -28.38 3.36
CA TYR A 70 6.52 -27.22 4.04
C TYR A 70 5.16 -26.92 3.41
N THR A 71 4.30 -26.34 4.21
CA THR A 71 2.98 -25.88 3.78
C THR A 71 2.77 -24.46 4.30
N THR A 72 2.45 -23.55 3.39
CA THR A 72 2.07 -22.21 3.79
C THR A 72 0.55 -22.07 3.68
N GLU A 73 -0.04 -21.32 4.59
CA GLU A 73 -1.48 -21.12 4.60
C GLU A 73 -1.90 -20.03 3.62
N ASP A 74 -3.16 -20.08 3.19
CA ASP A 74 -3.74 -18.99 2.42
C ASP A 74 -3.80 -17.71 3.27
N LYS A 75 -3.50 -16.58 2.68
CA LYS A 75 -3.59 -15.31 3.40
C LYS A 75 -4.01 -14.19 2.46
N MET A 76 -4.66 -13.19 3.02
CA MET A 76 -4.99 -11.97 2.29
C MET A 76 -3.79 -11.05 2.32
N VAL A 77 -3.47 -10.47 1.16
CA VAL A 77 -2.36 -9.53 1.03
C VAL A 77 -2.85 -8.25 0.37
N PRO A 78 -2.32 -7.10 0.77
CA PRO A 78 -2.67 -5.85 0.13
C PRO A 78 -1.98 -5.72 -1.22
N LYS A 79 -2.69 -5.17 -2.20
CA LYS A 79 -2.13 -4.86 -3.51
C LYS A 79 -2.54 -3.47 -3.93
N PHE A 80 -1.65 -2.78 -4.61
CA PHE A 80 -1.90 -1.47 -5.17
C PHE A 80 -1.78 -1.54 -6.68
N LYS A 81 -2.80 -1.01 -7.37
CA LYS A 81 -2.78 -0.86 -8.83
C LYS A 81 -2.75 0.61 -9.17
N ALA A 82 -1.67 1.05 -9.80
CA ALA A 82 -1.53 2.45 -10.20
C ALA A 82 -2.54 2.78 -11.31
N GLY A 83 -3.17 3.93 -11.19
CA GLY A 83 -4.07 4.42 -12.22
C GLY A 83 -3.29 5.00 -13.40
N LYS A 84 -3.99 5.19 -14.51
CA LYS A 84 -3.37 5.72 -15.73
C LYS A 84 -2.72 7.08 -15.51
N THR A 85 -3.41 7.99 -14.83
CA THR A 85 -2.89 9.33 -14.55
C THR A 85 -1.57 9.28 -13.79
N LEU A 86 -1.49 8.43 -12.74
CA LEU A 86 -0.27 8.27 -11.97
C LEU A 86 0.86 7.69 -12.82
N LYS A 87 0.56 6.65 -13.60
CA LYS A 87 1.56 6.04 -14.49
C LYS A 87 2.11 7.05 -15.49
N ASP A 88 1.23 7.83 -16.10
CA ASP A 88 1.62 8.83 -17.10
C ASP A 88 2.49 9.93 -16.49
N ARG A 89 2.14 10.39 -15.30
CA ARG A 89 2.92 11.41 -14.60
C ARG A 89 4.29 10.92 -14.19
N VAL A 90 4.39 9.71 -13.73
CA VAL A 90 5.67 9.10 -13.34
C VAL A 90 6.55 8.91 -14.58
N ALA A 91 5.98 8.40 -15.67
CA ALA A 91 6.70 8.22 -16.92
C ALA A 91 7.21 9.54 -17.50
N ALA A 92 6.46 10.62 -17.34
CA ALA A 92 6.85 11.95 -17.81
C ALA A 92 7.81 12.68 -16.86
N GLY A 93 7.97 12.20 -15.63
CA GLY A 93 8.83 12.84 -14.63
C GLY A 93 8.24 14.12 -14.05
N LYS A 94 6.94 14.25 -14.04
CA LYS A 94 6.28 15.50 -13.58
C LYS A 94 5.31 15.26 -12.44
#